data_346b4d0279c0d97ff4c9932101609418
#
_entry.id   346b4d0279c0d97ff4c9932101609418
#
_cell.length_a   1.000
_cell.length_b   1.000
_cell.length_c   1.000
_cell.angle_alpha   90.00
_cell.angle_beta   90.00
_cell.angle_gamma   90.00
#
_symmetry.space_group_name_H-M   'P 1'
#
loop_
_entity.id
_entity.type
_entity.pdbx_description
1 polymer ?
#
loop_
_entity_poly.entity_id
_entity_poly.type
_entity_poly.pdbx_seq_one_letter_code
_entity_poly.pdbx_strand_id
1 'polypeptide(L)'
;KKFAITVGLALGPHPVVWEKQISDLGIGKSTELHLDSIDLALDLIEQGKAHCLGEVGRPHYQVNEQTWRHANENLTQIMTEAGSAKVPIQLHVEDAGAQTYSDLSQMAIKAGLPLEKAIRHYAPANISSEFTHGLSCTVSVGRGSIQGIMSSHTNASAPWGMETDFLDDPRRPGAVLGPKTIPKRTNELC
;
A
#
# COMPACT_ATOMS: atom_id res chain seq x y z
N LYS A 1 -6.16 -16.41 -28.66
CA LYS A 1 -6.97 -16.67 -27.46
C LYS A 1 -7.02 -15.37 -26.67
N LYS A 2 -8.23 -14.79 -26.45
CA LYS A 2 -8.40 -13.68 -25.48
C LYS A 2 -8.32 -14.31 -24.08
N PHE A 3 -7.38 -13.86 -23.27
CA PHE A 3 -7.35 -14.17 -21.84
C PHE A 3 -8.35 -13.27 -21.13
N ALA A 4 -9.23 -13.84 -20.32
CA ALA A 4 -10.07 -13.09 -19.42
C ALA A 4 -9.20 -12.67 -18.20
N ILE A 5 -8.91 -11.37 -18.10
CA ILE A 5 -8.18 -10.79 -16.97
C ILE A 5 -9.16 -9.85 -16.26
N THR A 6 -9.30 -10.03 -14.95
CA THR A 6 -9.99 -9.05 -14.11
C THR A 6 -8.98 -7.99 -13.67
N VAL A 7 -9.34 -6.73 -13.89
CA VAL A 7 -8.49 -5.59 -13.50
C VAL A 7 -9.15 -4.86 -12.34
N GLY A 8 -8.43 -4.70 -11.24
CA GLY A 8 -8.79 -3.80 -10.16
C GLY A 8 -8.05 -2.46 -10.33
N LEU A 9 -8.72 -1.36 -10.04
CA LEU A 9 -8.13 -0.03 -10.07
C LEU A 9 -8.06 0.51 -8.64
N ALA A 10 -6.88 0.95 -8.21
CA ALA A 10 -6.66 1.73 -7.02
C ALA A 10 -6.53 3.22 -7.39
N LEU A 11 -7.20 4.09 -6.66
CA LEU A 11 -7.12 5.55 -6.82
C LEU A 11 -6.83 6.20 -5.48
N GLY A 12 -5.93 7.17 -5.46
CA GLY A 12 -5.65 7.96 -4.27
C GLY A 12 -4.42 8.85 -4.44
N PRO A 13 -4.24 9.86 -3.57
CA PRO A 13 -3.07 10.72 -3.60
C PRO A 13 -1.88 10.03 -2.93
N HIS A 14 -0.77 9.96 -3.65
CA HIS A 14 0.46 9.36 -3.12
C HIS A 14 1.06 10.22 -1.99
N PRO A 15 1.51 9.65 -0.86
CA PRO A 15 1.98 10.40 0.31
C PRO A 15 3.19 11.29 0.03
N VAL A 16 4.05 10.93 -0.91
CA VAL A 16 5.19 11.75 -1.33
C VAL A 16 4.75 13.04 -2.05
N VAL A 17 3.59 13.04 -2.70
CA VAL A 17 3.04 14.27 -3.31
C VAL A 17 2.65 15.25 -2.22
N TRP A 18 1.95 14.80 -1.19
CA TRP A 18 1.61 15.62 -0.02
C TRP A 18 2.86 16.22 0.63
N GLU A 19 3.85 15.39 0.90
CA GLU A 19 5.09 15.83 1.56
C GLU A 19 5.84 16.89 0.75
N LYS A 20 5.98 16.70 -0.56
CA LYS A 20 6.66 17.67 -1.44
C LYS A 20 5.91 18.99 -1.57
N GLN A 21 4.60 18.99 -1.45
CA GLN A 21 3.80 20.22 -1.52
C GLN A 21 3.96 21.11 -0.27
N ILE A 22 4.44 20.57 0.85
CA ILE A 22 4.62 21.32 2.10
C ILE A 22 5.53 22.53 1.91
N SER A 23 6.58 22.41 1.10
CA SER A 23 7.51 23.51 0.84
C SER A 23 6.86 24.72 0.17
N ASP A 24 5.88 24.48 -0.70
CA ASP A 24 5.26 25.51 -1.53
C ASP A 24 3.95 26.05 -0.93
N LEU A 25 3.18 25.18 -0.28
CA LEU A 25 1.82 25.47 0.18
C LEU A 25 1.69 25.56 1.70
N GLY A 26 2.71 25.10 2.44
CA GLY A 26 2.63 24.88 3.86
C GLY A 26 1.82 23.63 4.22
N ILE A 27 2.06 23.09 5.42
CA ILE A 27 1.52 21.79 5.85
C ILE A 27 -0.02 21.74 5.88
N GLY A 28 -0.66 22.84 6.32
CA GLY A 28 -2.13 22.91 6.42
C GLY A 28 -2.81 22.79 5.05
N LYS A 29 -2.36 23.58 4.07
CA LYS A 29 -2.97 23.55 2.72
C LYS A 29 -2.65 22.26 1.98
N SER A 30 -1.44 21.71 2.16
CA SER A 30 -1.06 20.42 1.58
C SER A 30 -1.94 19.30 2.14
N THR A 31 -2.23 19.33 3.45
CA THR A 31 -3.11 18.34 4.10
C THR A 31 -4.56 18.47 3.61
N GLU A 32 -5.10 19.69 3.51
CA GLU A 32 -6.44 19.93 2.96
C GLU A 32 -6.57 19.33 1.56
N LEU A 33 -5.65 19.67 0.64
CA LEU A 33 -5.68 19.14 -0.73
C LEU A 33 -5.53 17.62 -0.79
N HIS A 34 -4.73 17.05 0.13
CA HIS A 34 -4.55 15.61 0.20
C HIS A 34 -5.85 14.92 0.62
N LEU A 35 -6.53 15.42 1.65
CA LEU A 35 -7.78 14.86 2.15
C LEU A 35 -8.93 15.08 1.16
N ASP A 36 -9.04 16.26 0.51
CA ASP A 36 -10.01 16.49 -0.58
C ASP A 36 -9.83 15.47 -1.72
N SER A 37 -8.57 15.07 -1.99
CA SER A 37 -8.28 14.04 -3.00
C SER A 37 -8.67 12.63 -2.54
N ILE A 38 -8.62 12.35 -1.22
CA ILE A 38 -9.13 11.12 -0.63
C ILE A 38 -10.65 11.04 -0.80
N ASP A 39 -11.35 12.11 -0.44
CA ASP A 39 -12.82 12.19 -0.58
C ASP A 39 -13.24 11.93 -2.03
N LEU A 40 -12.59 12.59 -2.99
CA LEU A 40 -12.85 12.35 -4.41
C LEU A 40 -12.59 10.89 -4.83
N ALA A 41 -11.52 10.27 -4.33
CA ALA A 41 -11.21 8.87 -4.63
C ALA A 41 -12.27 7.93 -4.04
N LEU A 42 -12.73 8.18 -2.82
CA LEU A 42 -13.80 7.40 -2.18
C LEU A 42 -15.12 7.54 -2.95
N ASP A 43 -15.49 8.74 -3.39
CA ASP A 43 -16.66 8.98 -4.24
C ASP A 43 -16.59 8.19 -5.56
N LEU A 44 -15.42 8.13 -6.19
CA LEU A 44 -15.22 7.36 -7.42
C LEU A 44 -15.30 5.84 -7.17
N ILE A 45 -14.86 5.38 -6.01
CA ILE A 45 -14.99 3.97 -5.59
C ILE A 45 -16.46 3.64 -5.34
N GLU A 46 -17.21 4.49 -4.63
CA GLU A 46 -18.65 4.31 -4.40
C GLU A 46 -19.43 4.23 -5.71
N GLN A 47 -19.03 5.03 -6.72
CA GLN A 47 -19.59 4.98 -8.08
C GLN A 47 -19.17 3.73 -8.88
N GLY A 48 -18.38 2.82 -8.31
CA GLY A 48 -17.88 1.62 -8.98
C GLY A 48 -16.80 1.87 -10.05
N LYS A 49 -16.16 3.05 -10.05
CA LYS A 49 -15.11 3.43 -11.00
C LYS A 49 -13.73 2.95 -10.57
N ALA A 50 -13.57 2.63 -9.28
CA ALA A 50 -12.36 2.04 -8.72
C ALA A 50 -12.73 1.04 -7.61
N HIS A 51 -11.74 0.32 -7.06
CA HIS A 51 -11.95 -0.82 -6.19
C HIS A 51 -11.20 -0.70 -4.85
N CYS A 52 -10.20 0.16 -4.80
CA CYS A 52 -9.29 0.31 -3.68
C CYS A 52 -8.84 1.78 -3.59
N LEU A 53 -8.67 2.27 -2.37
CA LEU A 53 -8.03 3.56 -2.12
C LEU A 53 -6.51 3.36 -2.09
N GLY A 54 -5.78 4.01 -2.98
CA GLY A 54 -4.31 3.84 -3.04
C GLY A 54 -3.64 4.47 -4.27
N GLU A 55 -2.34 4.71 -4.21
CA GLU A 55 -1.54 4.44 -3.02
C GLU A 55 -1.67 5.57 -2.01
N VAL A 56 -2.01 5.23 -0.78
CA VAL A 56 -2.02 6.17 0.35
C VAL A 56 -1.01 5.72 1.40
N GLY A 57 -0.64 6.56 2.34
CA GLY A 57 0.32 6.14 3.35
C GLY A 57 1.11 7.28 3.98
N ARG A 58 2.41 7.02 4.16
CA ARG A 58 3.35 7.98 4.75
C ARG A 58 4.70 7.92 4.04
N PRO A 59 5.58 8.95 4.17
CA PRO A 59 6.87 8.96 3.49
C PRO A 59 7.71 7.71 3.84
N HIS A 60 8.27 7.08 2.81
CA HIS A 60 9.13 5.89 2.94
C HIS A 60 10.61 6.24 3.16
N TYR A 61 10.90 7.53 3.34
CA TYR A 61 12.23 8.08 3.62
C TYR A 61 12.21 8.99 4.85
N GLN A 62 13.39 9.32 5.34
CA GLN A 62 13.51 10.16 6.53
C GLN A 62 12.99 11.58 6.28
N VAL A 63 12.07 12.01 7.12
CA VAL A 63 11.54 13.37 7.19
C VAL A 63 11.73 13.91 8.62
N ASN A 64 11.50 15.21 8.84
CA ASN A 64 11.54 15.76 10.19
C ASN A 64 10.36 15.25 11.05
N GLU A 65 10.50 15.35 12.36
CA GLU A 65 9.53 14.82 13.32
C GLU A 65 8.13 15.42 13.17
N GLN A 66 8.03 16.71 12.85
CA GLN A 66 6.75 17.37 12.61
C GLN A 66 6.03 16.78 11.39
N THR A 67 6.74 16.65 10.27
CA THR A 67 6.20 16.04 9.05
C THR A 67 5.78 14.59 9.31
N TRP A 68 6.59 13.81 10.04
CA TRP A 68 6.27 12.44 10.38
C TRP A 68 5.00 12.32 11.22
N ARG A 69 4.83 13.18 12.23
CA ARG A 69 3.62 13.22 13.06
C ARG A 69 2.38 13.51 12.22
N HIS A 70 2.42 14.54 11.37
CA HIS A 70 1.28 14.88 10.50
C HIS A 70 0.99 13.77 9.47
N ALA A 71 2.01 13.10 8.94
CA ALA A 71 1.82 11.95 8.06
C ALA A 71 1.03 10.82 8.75
N ASN A 72 1.35 10.54 10.02
CA ASN A 72 0.63 9.53 10.81
C ASN A 72 -0.80 9.98 11.17
N GLU A 73 -1.01 11.27 11.47
CA GLU A 73 -2.34 11.84 11.69
C GLU A 73 -3.21 11.71 10.43
N ASN A 74 -2.69 12.11 9.26
CA ASN A 74 -3.36 11.97 7.97
C ASN A 74 -3.69 10.50 7.67
N LEU A 75 -2.72 9.61 7.81
CA LEU A 75 -2.93 8.18 7.55
C LEU A 75 -4.00 7.59 8.48
N THR A 76 -4.03 7.98 9.75
CA THR A 76 -5.07 7.54 10.70
C THR A 76 -6.46 8.01 10.26
N GLN A 77 -6.58 9.25 9.80
CA GLN A 77 -7.83 9.79 9.26
C GLN A 77 -8.26 9.03 8.01
N ILE A 78 -7.36 8.83 7.04
CA ILE A 78 -7.62 8.06 5.80
C ILE A 78 -8.10 6.65 6.13
N MET A 79 -7.45 5.96 7.08
CA MET A 79 -7.89 4.64 7.53
C MET A 79 -9.28 4.67 8.15
N THR A 80 -9.64 5.72 8.87
CA THR A 80 -10.98 5.88 9.49
C THR A 80 -12.05 6.06 8.42
N GLU A 81 -11.79 6.88 7.42
CA GLU A 81 -12.71 7.12 6.29
C GLU A 81 -12.88 5.85 5.45
N ALA A 82 -11.78 5.17 5.12
CA ALA A 82 -11.81 3.89 4.39
C ALA A 82 -12.53 2.80 5.18
N GLY A 83 -12.35 2.72 6.51
CA GLY A 83 -13.05 1.80 7.39
C GLY A 83 -14.56 2.05 7.40
N SER A 84 -14.97 3.32 7.48
CA SER A 84 -16.38 3.75 7.44
C SER A 84 -17.02 3.41 6.09
N ALA A 85 -16.31 3.65 4.99
CA ALA A 85 -16.73 3.33 3.63
C ALA A 85 -16.60 1.83 3.29
N LYS A 86 -15.98 1.03 4.16
CA LYS A 86 -15.67 -0.40 3.95
C LYS A 86 -14.79 -0.67 2.72
N VAL A 87 -13.95 0.29 2.37
CA VAL A 87 -13.04 0.25 1.21
C VAL A 87 -11.68 -0.31 1.62
N PRO A 88 -11.05 -1.22 0.86
CA PRO A 88 -9.67 -1.60 1.08
C PRO A 88 -8.71 -0.46 0.72
N ILE A 89 -7.56 -0.41 1.41
CA ILE A 89 -6.51 0.58 1.12
C ILE A 89 -5.21 -0.09 0.74
N GLN A 90 -4.49 0.51 -0.21
CA GLN A 90 -3.13 0.11 -0.60
C GLN A 90 -2.14 1.10 0.01
N LEU A 91 -1.24 0.58 0.84
CA LEU A 91 -0.37 1.36 1.70
C LEU A 91 1.05 1.47 1.13
N HIS A 92 1.47 2.70 0.86
CA HIS A 92 2.85 3.07 0.57
C HIS A 92 3.50 3.63 1.83
N VAL A 93 4.48 2.90 2.38
CA VAL A 93 5.10 3.20 3.67
C VAL A 93 6.58 2.82 3.67
N GLU A 94 7.30 3.25 4.70
CA GLU A 94 8.69 2.84 4.96
C GLU A 94 8.82 1.34 5.26
N ASP A 95 10.05 0.83 5.24
CA ASP A 95 10.35 -0.55 5.60
C ASP A 95 11.28 -0.63 6.83
N ALA A 96 10.67 -0.79 7.99
CA ALA A 96 11.32 -1.17 9.25
C ALA A 96 10.95 -2.61 9.65
N GLY A 97 10.67 -3.47 8.68
CA GLY A 97 10.31 -4.87 8.89
C GLY A 97 8.99 -5.03 9.65
N ALA A 98 8.95 -5.93 10.64
CA ALA A 98 7.76 -6.21 11.44
C ALA A 98 7.27 -4.98 12.24
N GLN A 99 8.15 -4.03 12.57
CA GLN A 99 7.75 -2.82 13.29
C GLN A 99 6.78 -1.97 12.48
N THR A 100 7.02 -1.80 11.17
CA THR A 100 6.09 -1.09 10.28
C THR A 100 4.70 -1.75 10.30
N TYR A 101 4.65 -3.08 10.22
CA TYR A 101 3.39 -3.81 10.28
C TYR A 101 2.70 -3.66 11.64
N SER A 102 3.46 -3.73 12.73
CA SER A 102 2.92 -3.52 14.09
C SER A 102 2.27 -2.15 14.22
N ASP A 103 2.95 -1.10 13.77
CA ASP A 103 2.42 0.27 13.81
C ASP A 103 1.14 0.41 12.97
N LEU A 104 1.18 -0.06 11.73
CA LEU A 104 0.03 0.00 10.82
C LEU A 104 -1.17 -0.80 11.33
N SER A 105 -0.94 -1.97 11.95
CA SER A 105 -2.01 -2.77 12.53
C SER A 105 -2.70 -2.04 13.68
N GLN A 106 -1.93 -1.41 14.57
CA GLN A 106 -2.47 -0.60 15.65
C GLN A 106 -3.27 0.61 15.13
N MET A 107 -2.77 1.28 14.09
CA MET A 107 -3.48 2.38 13.45
C MET A 107 -4.80 1.91 12.81
N ALA A 108 -4.78 0.79 12.09
CA ALA A 108 -5.98 0.22 11.46
C ALA A 108 -7.03 -0.18 12.50
N ILE A 109 -6.62 -0.85 13.59
CA ILE A 109 -7.52 -1.23 14.69
C ILE A 109 -8.16 0.02 15.31
N LYS A 110 -7.35 1.05 15.62
CA LYS A 110 -7.84 2.32 16.18
C LYS A 110 -8.81 3.03 15.24
N ALA A 111 -8.57 2.95 13.95
CA ALA A 111 -9.39 3.56 12.90
C ALA A 111 -10.65 2.74 12.55
N GLY A 112 -10.82 1.53 13.08
CA GLY A 112 -11.92 0.63 12.74
C GLY A 112 -11.83 0.03 11.33
N LEU A 113 -10.63 0.04 10.71
CA LEU A 113 -10.37 -0.61 9.43
C LEU A 113 -10.00 -2.08 9.67
N PRO A 114 -10.72 -3.06 9.05
CA PRO A 114 -10.31 -4.46 9.14
C PRO A 114 -8.88 -4.68 8.63
N LEU A 115 -8.07 -5.44 9.36
CA LEU A 115 -6.64 -5.62 9.06
C LEU A 115 -6.40 -6.17 7.65
N GLU A 116 -7.24 -7.10 7.19
CA GLU A 116 -7.14 -7.67 5.85
C GLU A 116 -7.48 -6.69 4.73
N LYS A 117 -8.08 -5.53 5.05
CA LYS A 117 -8.33 -4.44 4.11
C LYS A 117 -7.19 -3.42 4.05
N ALA A 118 -6.25 -3.47 4.95
CA ALA A 118 -5.03 -2.67 4.92
C ALA A 118 -3.94 -3.49 4.19
N ILE A 119 -3.65 -3.13 2.95
CA ILE A 119 -2.77 -3.89 2.05
C ILE A 119 -1.44 -3.15 1.94
N ARG A 120 -0.40 -3.64 2.60
CA ARG A 120 0.94 -3.09 2.39
C ARG A 120 1.47 -3.50 1.02
N HIS A 121 1.72 -2.54 0.13
CA HIS A 121 2.39 -2.81 -1.13
C HIS A 121 3.93 -2.80 -0.96
N TYR A 122 4.63 -3.30 -1.96
CA TYR A 122 6.09 -3.43 -2.00
C TYR A 122 6.66 -4.13 -0.75
N ALA A 123 5.93 -5.13 -0.28
CA ALA A 123 6.22 -5.82 0.96
C ALA A 123 7.45 -6.75 0.84
N PRO A 124 8.23 -6.91 1.93
CA PRO A 124 9.22 -7.98 2.04
C PRO A 124 8.57 -9.36 1.86
N ALA A 125 9.38 -10.34 1.45
CA ALA A 125 8.94 -11.70 1.19
C ALA A 125 8.75 -12.56 2.46
N ASN A 126 8.20 -11.97 3.52
CA ASN A 126 7.77 -12.68 4.73
C ASN A 126 6.29 -12.38 4.94
N ILE A 127 5.45 -13.40 4.74
CA ILE A 127 3.99 -13.31 4.80
C ILE A 127 3.40 -13.97 6.06
N SER A 128 4.25 -14.37 7.02
CA SER A 128 3.77 -14.97 8.26
C SER A 128 2.93 -13.97 9.08
N SER A 129 1.95 -14.48 9.82
CA SER A 129 1.09 -13.68 10.68
C SER A 129 1.85 -12.92 11.76
N GLU A 130 2.94 -13.50 12.26
CA GLU A 130 3.82 -12.86 13.22
C GLU A 130 4.52 -11.64 12.63
N PHE A 131 4.89 -11.69 11.35
CA PHE A 131 5.53 -10.58 10.65
C PHE A 131 4.53 -9.52 10.17
N THR A 132 3.39 -9.94 9.60
CA THR A 132 2.40 -9.04 9.00
C THR A 132 1.41 -8.44 10.00
N HIS A 133 1.39 -8.95 11.23
CA HIS A 133 0.42 -8.55 12.26
C HIS A 133 -1.05 -8.58 11.77
N GLY A 134 -1.36 -9.47 10.82
CA GLY A 134 -2.71 -9.64 10.26
C GLY A 134 -3.05 -8.73 9.08
N LEU A 135 -2.16 -7.83 8.66
CA LEU A 135 -2.35 -7.01 7.45
C LEU A 135 -2.17 -7.87 6.20
N SER A 136 -2.94 -7.55 5.17
CA SER A 136 -2.68 -8.03 3.82
C SER A 136 -1.41 -7.41 3.23
N CYS A 137 -0.81 -8.06 2.25
CA CYS A 137 0.34 -7.49 1.56
C CYS A 137 0.46 -7.94 0.11
N THR A 138 1.14 -7.12 -0.71
CA THR A 138 1.64 -7.52 -2.01
C THR A 138 3.17 -7.54 -1.97
N VAL A 139 3.73 -8.73 -2.19
CA VAL A 139 5.18 -8.96 -2.09
C VAL A 139 5.85 -8.57 -3.39
N SER A 140 6.88 -7.73 -3.29
CA SER A 140 7.75 -7.45 -4.43
C SER A 140 8.53 -8.70 -4.85
N VAL A 141 8.22 -9.25 -6.04
CA VAL A 141 8.72 -10.57 -6.47
C VAL A 141 10.06 -10.51 -7.20
N GLY A 142 11.04 -9.83 -6.59
CA GLY A 142 12.42 -9.82 -7.02
C GLY A 142 13.13 -11.17 -6.86
N ARG A 143 14.46 -11.14 -7.01
CA ARG A 143 15.30 -12.31 -6.77
C ARG A 143 15.21 -12.73 -5.29
N GLY A 144 15.01 -14.00 -5.04
CA GLY A 144 14.97 -14.56 -3.68
C GLY A 144 13.61 -14.45 -2.97
N SER A 145 12.62 -13.74 -3.54
CA SER A 145 11.30 -13.59 -2.91
C SER A 145 10.57 -14.91 -2.69
N ILE A 146 10.73 -15.87 -3.62
CA ILE A 146 10.06 -17.17 -3.54
C ILE A 146 10.50 -17.96 -2.31
N GLN A 147 11.79 -17.95 -1.97
CA GLN A 147 12.30 -18.63 -0.78
C GLN A 147 11.70 -18.01 0.49
N GLY A 148 11.58 -16.68 0.56
CA GLY A 148 10.96 -15.98 1.70
C GLY A 148 9.47 -16.31 1.83
N ILE A 149 8.73 -16.31 0.73
CA ILE A 149 7.31 -16.70 0.72
C ILE A 149 7.18 -18.16 1.16
N MET A 150 7.93 -19.08 0.58
CA MET A 150 7.88 -20.51 0.92
C MET A 150 8.23 -20.80 2.38
N SER A 151 9.17 -20.05 2.97
CA SER A 151 9.56 -20.23 4.38
C SER A 151 8.53 -19.69 5.38
N SER A 152 7.64 -18.80 4.95
CA SER A 152 6.70 -18.10 5.82
C SER A 152 5.22 -18.43 5.57
N HIS A 153 4.88 -19.07 4.44
CA HIS A 153 3.49 -19.26 4.01
C HIS A 153 2.66 -20.16 4.94
N THR A 154 3.27 -21.14 5.62
CA THR A 154 2.56 -22.05 6.55
C THR A 154 1.95 -21.31 7.74
N ASN A 155 2.51 -20.16 8.10
CA ASN A 155 2.07 -19.32 9.19
C ASN A 155 1.34 -18.05 8.69
N ALA A 156 1.00 -17.97 7.41
CA ALA A 156 0.25 -16.86 6.85
C ALA A 156 -1.24 -17.00 7.17
N SER A 157 -1.88 -15.94 7.65
CA SER A 157 -3.33 -15.90 7.90
C SER A 157 -4.04 -14.81 7.11
N ALA A 158 -3.35 -13.72 6.80
CA ALA A 158 -3.88 -12.63 6.00
C ALA A 158 -3.74 -12.91 4.49
N PRO A 159 -4.63 -12.35 3.64
CA PRO A 159 -4.47 -12.40 2.20
C PRO A 159 -3.14 -11.79 1.75
N TRP A 160 -2.53 -12.40 0.75
CA TRP A 160 -1.31 -11.87 0.16
C TRP A 160 -1.31 -12.07 -1.36
N GLY A 161 -0.53 -11.26 -2.05
CA GLY A 161 -0.34 -11.34 -3.49
C GLY A 161 1.10 -11.05 -3.89
N MET A 162 1.35 -11.08 -5.18
CA MET A 162 2.64 -10.73 -5.78
C MET A 162 2.52 -9.46 -6.60
N GLU A 163 3.55 -8.63 -6.57
CA GLU A 163 3.61 -7.40 -7.35
C GLU A 163 4.96 -7.19 -8.02
N THR A 164 5.00 -6.27 -8.95
CA THR A 164 6.22 -5.85 -9.64
C THR A 164 6.51 -4.37 -9.49
N ASP A 165 5.58 -3.60 -8.96
CA ASP A 165 5.64 -2.14 -8.90
C ASP A 165 6.00 -1.54 -10.28
N PHE A 166 5.40 -2.11 -11.35
CA PHE A 166 5.73 -1.72 -12.71
C PHE A 166 5.21 -0.32 -13.02
N LEU A 167 6.12 0.57 -13.36
CA LEU A 167 5.83 1.91 -13.85
C LEU A 167 6.15 1.99 -15.35
N ASP A 168 5.20 2.49 -16.13
CA ASP A 168 5.44 2.86 -17.53
C ASP A 168 6.01 4.30 -17.60
N ASP A 169 7.15 4.51 -16.95
CA ASP A 169 7.84 5.80 -16.92
C ASP A 169 9.12 5.75 -17.78
N PRO A 170 9.12 6.37 -18.97
CA PRO A 170 10.28 6.36 -19.85
C PRO A 170 11.53 7.03 -19.24
N ARG A 171 11.38 7.82 -18.17
CA ARG A 171 12.51 8.46 -17.47
C ARG A 171 13.26 7.47 -16.55
N ARG A 172 12.64 6.34 -16.22
CA ARG A 172 13.22 5.31 -15.34
C ARG A 172 13.01 3.90 -15.89
N PRO A 173 13.42 3.64 -17.14
CA PRO A 173 13.23 2.32 -17.74
C PRO A 173 14.00 1.27 -16.95
N GLY A 174 13.35 0.18 -16.57
CA GLY A 174 13.96 -0.93 -15.83
C GLY A 174 14.19 -0.66 -14.33
N ALA A 175 13.70 0.46 -13.78
CA ALA A 175 13.79 0.74 -12.34
C ALA A 175 12.93 -0.21 -11.49
N VAL A 176 11.97 -0.90 -12.10
CA VAL A 176 11.03 -1.85 -11.49
C VAL A 176 11.01 -3.16 -12.25
N LEU A 177 10.40 -4.19 -11.65
CA LEU A 177 10.28 -5.50 -12.28
C LEU A 177 9.25 -5.47 -13.42
N GLY A 178 9.56 -6.14 -14.54
CA GLY A 178 8.59 -6.26 -15.63
C GLY A 178 7.41 -7.17 -15.25
N PRO A 179 6.19 -6.89 -15.77
CA PRO A 179 4.96 -7.62 -15.40
C PRO A 179 5.05 -9.14 -15.61
N LYS A 180 5.81 -9.61 -16.59
CA LYS A 180 6.06 -11.04 -16.84
C LYS A 180 6.80 -11.76 -15.72
N THR A 181 7.32 -11.02 -14.73
CA THR A 181 7.92 -11.61 -13.54
C THR A 181 6.89 -12.34 -12.68
N ILE A 182 5.64 -11.85 -12.62
CA ILE A 182 4.56 -12.50 -11.86
C ILE A 182 4.35 -13.95 -12.31
N PRO A 183 3.98 -14.24 -13.59
CA PRO A 183 3.78 -15.63 -14.02
C PRO A 183 5.03 -16.49 -13.88
N LYS A 184 6.23 -15.91 -14.06
CA LYS A 184 7.47 -16.63 -13.82
C LYS A 184 7.58 -17.09 -12.37
N ARG A 185 7.34 -16.19 -11.41
CA ARG A 185 7.43 -16.49 -9.98
C ARG A 185 6.30 -17.40 -9.50
N THR A 186 5.11 -17.27 -10.08
CA THR A 186 4.01 -18.22 -9.82
C THR A 186 4.41 -19.64 -10.15
N ASN A 187 5.04 -19.86 -11.30
CA ASN A 187 5.53 -21.19 -11.68
C ASN A 187 6.65 -21.72 -10.77
N GLU A 188 7.38 -20.86 -10.08
CA GLU A 188 8.40 -21.26 -9.10
C GLU A 188 7.77 -21.65 -7.74
N LEU A 189 6.52 -21.23 -7.47
CA LEU A 189 5.75 -21.57 -6.26
C LEU A 189 4.98 -22.89 -6.40
N CYS A 190 4.59 -23.26 -7.62
CA CYS A 190 3.87 -24.50 -7.96
C CYS A 190 4.80 -25.68 -8.18
#